data_dc78e595da1741448ef1cc5f6ccb35be
#
_entry.id   dc78e595da1741448ef1cc5f6ccb35be
#
_cell.length_a   1.000
_cell.length_b   1.000
_cell.length_c   1.000
_cell.angle_alpha   90.00
_cell.angle_beta   90.00
_cell.angle_gamma   90.00
#
_symmetry.space_group_name_H-M   'P 1'
#
loop_
_entity.id
_entity.type
_entity.pdbx_description
1 polymer ?
#
loop_
_entity_poly.entity_id
_entity_poly.type
_entity_poly.pdbx_seq_one_letter_code
_entity_poly.pdbx_strand_id
1 'polypeptide(L)'
;VKFRQLGDSQIGVSEISLGSWLTYGGGVGQEQTEACTRAAFDAGINFFDTANVYGGGAAETVWGEVLKGFDRGSYVLATKVFFPMSETDRGLSREQIHKQIDASLRRLQTDYVDLYQCHRPDPETPIEETMEALTEVCEAGKAREIGFSEWTVEQIEAGLEVPNARKFVSSQPQYNMIWRAPEAELIPFCEQHGISQIVWSPLAQGVLTGKYAPGKPPPEDSRAASAEMNWAMDRY
;
A
#
# COMPACT_ATOMS: atom_id res chain seq x y z
N VAL A 1 -16.83 -7.45 9.72
CA VAL A 1 -16.30 -6.35 8.88
C VAL A 1 -17.20 -6.17 7.67
N LYS A 2 -17.43 -4.93 7.22
CA LYS A 2 -18.14 -4.65 5.97
C LYS A 2 -17.18 -4.73 4.79
N PHE A 3 -17.71 -4.99 3.61
CA PHE A 3 -16.97 -5.06 2.36
C PHE A 3 -17.39 -3.94 1.41
N ARG A 4 -16.45 -3.48 0.61
CA ARG A 4 -16.65 -2.52 -0.47
C ARG A 4 -15.96 -3.00 -1.75
N GLN A 5 -16.46 -2.58 -2.88
CA GLN A 5 -15.80 -2.78 -4.15
C GLN A 5 -14.61 -1.82 -4.25
N LEU A 6 -13.47 -2.32 -4.76
CA LEU A 6 -12.26 -1.53 -4.96
C LEU A 6 -12.34 -0.80 -6.30
N GLY A 7 -12.77 0.45 -6.27
CA GLY A 7 -13.00 1.23 -7.48
C GLY A 7 -13.94 0.52 -8.46
N ASP A 8 -13.69 0.71 -9.73
CA ASP A 8 -14.46 0.04 -10.80
C ASP A 8 -14.01 -1.40 -11.08
N SER A 9 -13.17 -2.00 -10.19
CA SER A 9 -12.74 -3.39 -10.33
C SER A 9 -13.81 -4.38 -9.87
N GLN A 10 -13.54 -5.68 -10.05
CA GLN A 10 -14.36 -6.77 -9.49
C GLN A 10 -13.87 -7.24 -8.11
N ILE A 11 -12.94 -6.52 -7.49
CA ILE A 11 -12.30 -6.91 -6.23
C ILE A 11 -13.10 -6.35 -5.05
N GLY A 12 -13.63 -7.25 -4.21
CA GLY A 12 -14.26 -6.89 -2.94
C GLY A 12 -13.25 -6.87 -1.80
N VAL A 13 -13.10 -5.74 -1.12
CA VAL A 13 -12.19 -5.57 0.02
C VAL A 13 -12.94 -5.25 1.30
N SER A 14 -12.41 -5.70 2.44
CA SER A 14 -12.88 -5.26 3.74
C SER A 14 -12.57 -3.77 3.96
N GLU A 15 -13.48 -3.03 4.61
CA GLU A 15 -13.30 -1.60 4.93
C GLU A 15 -12.08 -1.33 5.82
N ILE A 16 -11.57 -2.35 6.49
CA ILE A 16 -10.35 -2.31 7.29
C ILE A 16 -9.36 -3.27 6.64
N SER A 17 -8.13 -2.81 6.46
CA SER A 17 -7.01 -3.62 5.96
C SER A 17 -5.93 -3.77 7.02
N LEU A 18 -5.17 -4.87 6.94
CA LEU A 18 -3.95 -5.05 7.72
C LEU A 18 -2.74 -4.59 6.89
N GLY A 19 -2.04 -3.57 7.37
CA GLY A 19 -0.82 -3.05 6.76
C GLY A 19 0.44 -3.56 7.47
N SER A 20 1.53 -3.70 6.73
CA SER A 20 2.82 -4.20 7.25
C SER A 20 3.86 -3.12 7.55
N TRP A 21 3.55 -1.85 7.22
CA TRP A 21 4.51 -0.76 7.41
C TRP A 21 4.91 -0.56 8.86
N LEU A 22 6.21 -0.48 9.12
CA LEU A 22 6.86 -0.32 10.44
C LEU A 22 6.61 -1.46 11.44
N THR A 23 5.94 -2.52 11.04
CA THR A 23 5.62 -3.64 11.95
C THR A 23 6.33 -4.92 11.52
N TYR A 24 5.97 -5.48 10.39
CA TYR A 24 6.45 -6.79 9.99
C TYR A 24 7.80 -6.70 9.27
N GLY A 25 8.68 -7.65 9.57
CA GLY A 25 10.02 -7.69 8.99
C GLY A 25 11.02 -6.70 9.60
N GLY A 26 10.77 -6.24 10.84
CA GLY A 26 11.68 -5.32 11.52
C GLY A 26 11.28 -5.01 12.97
N GLY A 27 10.04 -4.55 13.19
CA GLY A 27 9.56 -4.19 14.52
C GLY A 27 8.90 -5.33 15.30
N VAL A 28 8.40 -6.37 14.58
CA VAL A 28 7.63 -7.48 15.16
C VAL A 28 8.10 -8.79 14.57
N GLY A 29 8.30 -9.79 15.41
CA GLY A 29 8.75 -11.13 15.02
C GLY A 29 7.71 -11.91 14.21
N GLN A 30 8.16 -13.00 13.57
CA GLN A 30 7.32 -13.84 12.71
C GLN A 30 6.09 -14.41 13.44
N GLU A 31 6.26 -14.93 14.65
CA GLU A 31 5.17 -15.50 15.46
C GLU A 31 4.05 -14.47 15.69
N GLN A 32 4.43 -13.24 16.02
CA GLN A 32 3.48 -12.16 16.24
C GLN A 32 2.82 -11.68 14.95
N THR A 33 3.57 -11.68 13.84
CA THR A 33 3.03 -11.41 12.51
C THR A 33 1.97 -12.44 12.14
N GLU A 34 2.25 -13.73 12.36
CA GLU A 34 1.29 -14.82 12.13
C GLU A 34 0.04 -14.67 13.00
N ALA A 35 0.21 -14.40 14.30
CA ALA A 35 -0.90 -14.22 15.22
C ALA A 35 -1.81 -13.04 14.80
N CYS A 36 -1.22 -11.89 14.44
CA CYS A 36 -1.97 -10.73 13.93
C CYS A 36 -2.68 -11.04 12.61
N THR A 37 -2.03 -11.76 11.70
CA THR A 37 -2.61 -12.12 10.41
C THR A 37 -3.80 -13.08 10.60
N ARG A 38 -3.68 -14.09 11.45
CA ARG A 38 -4.80 -15.00 11.80
C ARG A 38 -5.96 -14.23 12.44
N ALA A 39 -5.68 -13.35 13.41
CA ALA A 39 -6.71 -12.52 14.03
C ALA A 39 -7.43 -11.62 13.02
N ALA A 40 -6.74 -11.12 12.00
CA ALA A 40 -7.34 -10.35 10.92
C ALA A 40 -8.31 -11.21 10.08
N PHE A 41 -7.91 -12.43 9.70
CA PHE A 41 -8.81 -13.38 9.00
C PHE A 41 -10.02 -13.75 9.87
N ASP A 42 -9.82 -14.04 11.15
CA ASP A 42 -10.89 -14.37 12.09
C ASP A 42 -11.88 -13.21 12.25
N ALA A 43 -11.42 -11.97 12.17
CA ALA A 43 -12.25 -10.77 12.16
C ALA A 43 -12.93 -10.49 10.80
N GLY A 44 -12.68 -11.30 9.78
CA GLY A 44 -13.21 -11.15 8.42
C GLY A 44 -12.49 -10.10 7.59
N ILE A 45 -11.27 -9.69 7.96
CA ILE A 45 -10.42 -8.81 7.14
C ILE A 45 -9.79 -9.65 6.03
N ASN A 46 -10.00 -9.23 4.79
CA ASN A 46 -9.44 -9.91 3.61
C ASN A 46 -8.41 -9.08 2.85
N PHE A 47 -8.10 -7.85 3.29
CA PHE A 47 -7.23 -6.95 2.56
C PHE A 47 -5.90 -6.74 3.32
N PHE A 48 -4.79 -7.08 2.66
CA PHE A 48 -3.43 -7.04 3.19
C PHE A 48 -2.56 -6.12 2.33
N ASP A 49 -1.96 -5.09 2.93
CA ASP A 49 -1.19 -4.05 2.23
C ASP A 49 0.28 -4.05 2.67
N THR A 50 1.19 -4.19 1.70
CA THR A 50 2.63 -4.11 1.89
C THR A 50 3.30 -3.22 0.86
N ALA A 51 4.62 -3.20 0.81
CA ALA A 51 5.43 -2.59 -0.25
C ALA A 51 6.80 -3.27 -0.31
N ASN A 52 7.44 -3.24 -1.50
CA ASN A 52 8.77 -3.80 -1.69
C ASN A 52 9.80 -3.23 -0.72
N VAL A 53 9.71 -1.93 -0.39
CA VAL A 53 10.66 -1.22 0.46
C VAL A 53 10.48 -1.47 1.97
N TYR A 54 9.34 -1.99 2.41
CA TYR A 54 9.09 -2.18 3.85
C TYR A 54 10.06 -3.19 4.46
N GLY A 55 10.90 -2.70 5.40
CA GLY A 55 12.00 -3.49 5.96
C GLY A 55 13.01 -3.99 4.91
N GLY A 56 13.19 -3.26 3.79
CA GLY A 56 14.06 -3.70 2.70
C GLY A 56 13.60 -5.00 2.03
N GLY A 57 12.29 -5.27 2.02
CA GLY A 57 11.68 -6.51 1.49
C GLY A 57 11.34 -7.55 2.55
N ALA A 58 11.78 -7.35 3.80
CA ALA A 58 11.51 -8.30 4.87
C ALA A 58 10.02 -8.45 5.19
N ALA A 59 9.23 -7.37 5.09
CA ALA A 59 7.78 -7.42 5.31
C ALA A 59 7.08 -8.33 4.28
N GLU A 60 7.44 -8.24 3.01
CA GLU A 60 6.93 -9.16 1.98
C GLU A 60 7.37 -10.60 2.22
N THR A 61 8.63 -10.82 2.62
CA THR A 61 9.16 -12.15 2.91
C THR A 61 8.42 -12.83 4.07
N VAL A 62 8.23 -12.11 5.18
CA VAL A 62 7.50 -12.66 6.34
C VAL A 62 6.04 -12.95 5.99
N TRP A 63 5.38 -12.07 5.23
CA TRP A 63 4.01 -12.35 4.80
C TRP A 63 3.94 -13.48 3.78
N GLY A 64 4.93 -13.63 2.90
CA GLY A 64 5.01 -14.77 2.01
C GLY A 64 5.01 -16.11 2.78
N GLU A 65 5.74 -16.18 3.89
CA GLU A 65 5.74 -17.37 4.75
C GLU A 65 4.41 -17.58 5.48
N VAL A 66 3.83 -16.53 6.04
CA VAL A 66 2.59 -16.61 6.83
C VAL A 66 1.38 -16.92 5.95
N LEU A 67 1.27 -16.22 4.80
CA LEU A 67 0.09 -16.34 3.91
C LEU A 67 -0.01 -17.69 3.19
N LYS A 68 1.06 -18.48 3.10
CA LYS A 68 0.99 -19.86 2.60
C LYS A 68 -0.03 -20.75 3.35
N GLY A 69 -0.31 -20.42 4.60
CA GLY A 69 -1.28 -21.13 5.43
C GLY A 69 -2.74 -20.86 5.09
N PHE A 70 -3.01 -19.95 4.13
CA PHE A 70 -4.34 -19.51 3.76
C PHE A 70 -4.58 -19.72 2.26
N ASP A 71 -5.84 -20.00 1.89
CA ASP A 71 -6.23 -20.07 0.47
C ASP A 71 -5.97 -18.72 -0.21
N ARG A 72 -5.18 -18.73 -1.31
CA ARG A 72 -4.82 -17.52 -2.06
C ARG A 72 -6.05 -16.74 -2.55
N GLY A 73 -7.12 -17.43 -2.87
CA GLY A 73 -8.39 -16.84 -3.30
C GLY A 73 -9.20 -16.19 -2.18
N SER A 74 -8.84 -16.41 -0.92
CA SER A 74 -9.58 -15.88 0.23
C SER A 74 -9.18 -14.46 0.66
N TYR A 75 -8.11 -13.90 0.07
CA TYR A 75 -7.62 -12.57 0.44
C TYR A 75 -7.15 -11.76 -0.76
N VAL A 76 -7.14 -10.46 -0.57
CA VAL A 76 -6.63 -9.44 -1.48
C VAL A 76 -5.27 -8.98 -0.99
N LEU A 77 -4.25 -9.08 -1.84
CA LEU A 77 -2.87 -8.72 -1.51
C LEU A 77 -2.43 -7.54 -2.37
N ALA A 78 -1.99 -6.47 -1.73
CA ALA A 78 -1.44 -5.29 -2.37
C ALA A 78 0.05 -5.13 -2.05
N THR A 79 0.83 -4.77 -3.07
CA THR A 79 2.21 -4.30 -2.87
C THR A 79 2.50 -3.05 -3.71
N LYS A 80 3.68 -2.45 -3.53
CA LYS A 80 4.02 -1.16 -4.13
C LYS A 80 5.46 -1.13 -4.64
N VAL A 81 5.73 -0.23 -5.59
CA VAL A 81 7.03 0.03 -6.19
C VAL A 81 7.29 1.53 -6.26
N PHE A 82 8.53 1.96 -6.06
CA PHE A 82 9.09 3.30 -6.29
C PHE A 82 10.37 3.52 -5.47
N PHE A 83 10.30 3.38 -4.12
CA PHE A 83 11.42 3.73 -3.24
C PHE A 83 12.63 2.84 -3.47
N PRO A 84 13.86 3.35 -3.20
CA PRO A 84 15.08 2.61 -3.47
C PRO A 84 15.14 1.27 -2.72
N MET A 85 15.40 0.20 -3.47
CA MET A 85 15.77 -1.12 -2.95
C MET A 85 17.29 -1.31 -3.00
N SER A 86 17.99 -0.53 -3.82
CA SER A 86 19.43 -0.43 -3.93
C SER A 86 19.80 0.95 -4.51
N GLU A 87 21.07 1.20 -4.76
CA GLU A 87 21.54 2.44 -5.43
C GLU A 87 20.94 2.63 -6.84
N THR A 88 20.68 1.52 -7.54
CA THR A 88 20.17 1.52 -8.92
C THR A 88 18.70 1.12 -9.04
N ASP A 89 18.13 0.44 -8.04
CA ASP A 89 16.79 -0.11 -8.11
C ASP A 89 15.78 0.83 -7.44
N ARG A 90 15.23 1.77 -8.20
CA ARG A 90 14.24 2.75 -7.76
C ARG A 90 13.43 3.29 -8.93
N GLY A 91 12.34 3.98 -8.62
CA GLY A 91 11.51 4.69 -9.60
C GLY A 91 10.46 3.81 -10.25
N LEU A 92 9.87 4.33 -11.34
CA LEU A 92 8.76 3.73 -12.06
C LEU A 92 9.06 3.48 -13.54
N SER A 93 10.34 3.41 -13.94
CA SER A 93 10.68 3.01 -15.30
C SER A 93 10.17 1.60 -15.60
N ARG A 94 9.96 1.30 -16.88
CA ARG A 94 9.53 -0.04 -17.34
C ARG A 94 10.39 -1.14 -16.74
N GLU A 95 11.72 -0.98 -16.79
CA GLU A 95 12.65 -1.94 -16.22
C GLU A 95 12.39 -2.16 -14.72
N GLN A 96 12.24 -1.07 -13.96
CA GLN A 96 12.03 -1.15 -12.52
C GLN A 96 10.68 -1.74 -12.16
N ILE A 97 9.60 -1.38 -12.85
CA ILE A 97 8.27 -1.96 -12.62
C ILE A 97 8.30 -3.48 -12.79
N HIS A 98 8.87 -3.98 -13.90
CA HIS A 98 8.96 -5.42 -14.15
C HIS A 98 9.92 -6.13 -13.17
N LYS A 99 11.08 -5.56 -12.92
CA LYS A 99 12.07 -6.13 -11.98
C LYS A 99 11.52 -6.24 -10.57
N GLN A 100 10.85 -5.18 -10.11
CA GLN A 100 10.37 -5.11 -8.73
C GLN A 100 9.12 -5.96 -8.51
N ILE A 101 8.19 -6.07 -9.47
CA ILE A 101 7.07 -6.99 -9.31
C ILE A 101 7.57 -8.44 -9.23
N ASP A 102 8.52 -8.85 -10.05
CA ASP A 102 9.09 -10.20 -10.01
C ASP A 102 9.81 -10.49 -8.69
N ALA A 103 10.50 -9.48 -8.14
CA ALA A 103 11.14 -9.59 -6.84
C ALA A 103 10.11 -9.68 -5.70
N SER A 104 9.05 -8.88 -5.75
CA SER A 104 7.95 -8.90 -4.78
C SER A 104 7.20 -10.23 -4.80
N LEU A 105 6.86 -10.77 -5.96
CA LEU A 105 6.21 -12.07 -6.10
C LEU A 105 7.06 -13.22 -5.51
N ARG A 106 8.38 -13.18 -5.73
CA ARG A 106 9.29 -14.15 -5.09
C ARG A 106 9.29 -14.05 -3.57
N ARG A 107 9.33 -12.83 -3.01
CA ARG A 107 9.30 -12.62 -1.54
C ARG A 107 7.95 -13.03 -0.94
N LEU A 108 6.86 -12.65 -1.60
CA LEU A 108 5.49 -12.98 -1.21
C LEU A 108 5.11 -14.43 -1.49
N GLN A 109 5.92 -15.17 -2.28
CA GLN A 109 5.73 -16.58 -2.63
C GLN A 109 4.36 -16.85 -3.27
N THR A 110 3.98 -15.98 -4.19
CA THR A 110 2.74 -16.04 -4.96
C THR A 110 2.99 -15.70 -6.41
N ASP A 111 2.11 -16.15 -7.31
CA ASP A 111 2.22 -15.89 -8.74
C ASP A 111 1.65 -14.53 -9.13
N TYR A 112 0.82 -13.94 -8.27
CA TYR A 112 0.20 -12.63 -8.53
C TYR A 112 -0.10 -11.85 -7.25
N VAL A 113 -0.21 -10.53 -7.39
CA VAL A 113 -0.86 -9.64 -6.42
C VAL A 113 -2.20 -9.17 -6.98
N ASP A 114 -3.14 -8.82 -6.09
CA ASP A 114 -4.42 -8.30 -6.53
C ASP A 114 -4.34 -6.82 -6.89
N LEU A 115 -3.45 -6.08 -6.21
CA LEU A 115 -3.25 -4.65 -6.45
C LEU A 115 -1.75 -4.32 -6.45
N TYR A 116 -1.26 -3.72 -7.55
CA TYR A 116 0.10 -3.21 -7.67
C TYR A 116 0.07 -1.69 -7.73
N GLN A 117 0.78 -1.01 -6.82
CA GLN A 117 0.65 0.42 -6.64
C GLN A 117 1.97 1.16 -6.91
N CYS A 118 1.88 2.31 -7.60
CA CYS A 118 2.95 3.31 -7.59
C CYS A 118 3.01 3.96 -6.21
N HIS A 119 4.08 3.72 -5.44
CA HIS A 119 4.21 4.21 -4.06
C HIS A 119 4.32 5.73 -3.99
N ARG A 120 4.88 6.36 -5.03
CA ARG A 120 4.96 7.81 -5.27
C ARG A 120 4.95 8.07 -6.77
N PRO A 121 4.65 9.29 -7.22
CA PRO A 121 4.88 9.69 -8.61
C PRO A 121 6.38 9.74 -8.90
N ASP A 122 6.78 9.41 -10.12
CA ASP A 122 8.16 9.47 -10.56
C ASP A 122 8.37 10.60 -11.57
N PRO A 123 9.00 11.71 -11.18
CA PRO A 123 9.26 12.81 -12.10
C PRO A 123 10.38 12.53 -13.11
N GLU A 124 11.15 11.45 -12.91
CA GLU A 124 12.26 11.06 -13.78
C GLU A 124 11.81 10.14 -14.93
N THR A 125 10.61 9.56 -14.84
CA THR A 125 10.05 8.62 -15.82
C THR A 125 8.82 9.22 -16.51
N PRO A 126 8.73 9.20 -17.85
CA PRO A 126 7.51 9.59 -18.56
C PRO A 126 6.30 8.79 -18.10
N ILE A 127 5.16 9.46 -17.95
CA ILE A 127 3.94 8.81 -17.45
C ILE A 127 3.45 7.69 -18.38
N GLU A 128 3.64 7.86 -19.69
CA GLU A 128 3.31 6.87 -20.70
C GLU A 128 4.07 5.56 -20.46
N GLU A 129 5.39 5.64 -20.21
CA GLU A 129 6.23 4.48 -19.95
C GLU A 129 5.77 3.74 -18.69
N THR A 130 5.47 4.49 -17.62
CA THR A 130 4.96 3.93 -16.36
C THR A 130 3.64 3.19 -16.58
N MET A 131 2.69 3.83 -17.27
CA MET A 131 1.35 3.27 -17.48
C MET A 131 1.35 2.06 -18.42
N GLU A 132 2.18 2.09 -19.46
CA GLU A 132 2.39 0.94 -20.35
C GLU A 132 2.99 -0.25 -19.59
N ALA A 133 4.03 -0.02 -18.80
CA ALA A 133 4.67 -1.07 -18.00
C ALA A 133 3.71 -1.70 -16.96
N LEU A 134 2.89 -0.89 -16.30
CA LEU A 134 1.87 -1.39 -15.38
C LEU A 134 0.81 -2.22 -16.12
N THR A 135 0.44 -1.81 -17.33
CA THR A 135 -0.49 -2.55 -18.19
C THR A 135 0.08 -3.91 -18.56
N GLU A 136 1.35 -3.96 -18.98
CA GLU A 136 2.06 -5.22 -19.30
C GLU A 136 2.13 -6.17 -18.08
N VAL A 137 2.34 -5.64 -16.87
CA VAL A 137 2.32 -6.42 -15.63
C VAL A 137 0.95 -7.07 -15.41
N CYS A 138 -0.14 -6.34 -15.68
CA CYS A 138 -1.49 -6.88 -15.59
C CYS A 138 -1.78 -7.91 -16.70
N GLU A 139 -1.38 -7.65 -17.93
CA GLU A 139 -1.53 -8.58 -19.06
C GLU A 139 -0.74 -9.87 -18.86
N ALA A 140 0.42 -9.79 -18.21
CA ALA A 140 1.20 -10.95 -17.81
C ALA A 140 0.59 -11.74 -16.62
N GLY A 141 -0.52 -11.27 -16.04
CA GLY A 141 -1.19 -11.91 -14.92
C GLY A 141 -0.48 -11.75 -13.57
N LYS A 142 0.55 -10.91 -13.48
CA LYS A 142 1.33 -10.66 -12.26
C LYS A 142 0.62 -9.71 -11.26
N ALA A 143 -0.25 -8.86 -11.77
CA ALA A 143 -1.17 -8.04 -10.98
C ALA A 143 -2.57 -8.08 -11.61
N ARG A 144 -3.60 -8.01 -10.79
CA ARG A 144 -4.98 -7.93 -11.28
C ARG A 144 -5.37 -6.49 -11.61
N GLU A 145 -5.07 -5.59 -10.69
CA GLU A 145 -5.39 -4.17 -10.79
C GLU A 145 -4.19 -3.30 -10.39
N ILE A 146 -4.25 -2.02 -10.76
CA ILE A 146 -3.23 -1.02 -10.46
C ILE A 146 -3.79 0.14 -9.64
N GLY A 147 -2.91 0.77 -8.86
CA GLY A 147 -3.22 1.93 -8.04
C GLY A 147 -2.01 2.84 -7.86
N PHE A 148 -2.21 3.89 -7.09
CA PHE A 148 -1.15 4.85 -6.76
C PHE A 148 -1.27 5.37 -5.32
N SER A 149 -0.21 6.05 -4.85
CA SER A 149 -0.17 6.71 -3.54
C SER A 149 0.43 8.10 -3.69
N GLU A 150 -0.23 9.11 -3.08
CA GLU A 150 0.26 10.50 -2.98
C GLU A 150 0.49 11.18 -4.35
N TRP A 151 -0.30 10.88 -5.35
CA TRP A 151 -0.28 11.59 -6.63
C TRP A 151 -1.21 12.81 -6.59
N THR A 152 -0.87 13.85 -7.36
CA THR A 152 -1.76 15.00 -7.59
C THR A 152 -2.83 14.67 -8.63
N VAL A 153 -3.89 15.47 -8.67
CA VAL A 153 -4.96 15.30 -9.68
C VAL A 153 -4.40 15.36 -11.09
N GLU A 154 -3.50 16.30 -11.38
CA GLU A 154 -2.87 16.43 -12.70
C GLU A 154 -2.08 15.18 -13.11
N GLN A 155 -1.38 14.57 -12.16
CA GLN A 155 -0.62 13.33 -12.42
C GLN A 155 -1.55 12.14 -12.68
N ILE A 156 -2.65 12.08 -11.94
CA ILE A 156 -3.66 11.02 -12.14
C ILE A 156 -4.33 11.19 -13.51
N GLU A 157 -4.74 12.40 -13.85
CA GLU A 157 -5.35 12.74 -15.13
C GLU A 157 -4.44 12.36 -16.30
N ALA A 158 -3.17 12.76 -16.23
CA ALA A 158 -2.17 12.38 -17.23
C ALA A 158 -2.05 10.85 -17.40
N GLY A 159 -2.05 10.09 -16.28
CA GLY A 159 -2.04 8.62 -16.33
C GLY A 159 -3.32 8.03 -16.93
N LEU A 160 -4.48 8.61 -16.65
CA LEU A 160 -5.78 8.16 -17.19
C LEU A 160 -5.93 8.46 -18.69
N GLU A 161 -5.23 9.46 -19.21
CA GLU A 161 -5.23 9.85 -20.62
C GLU A 161 -4.33 8.97 -21.50
N VAL A 162 -3.42 8.17 -20.92
CA VAL A 162 -2.55 7.26 -21.70
C VAL A 162 -3.41 6.25 -22.48
N PRO A 163 -3.30 6.22 -23.83
CA PRO A 163 -4.16 5.37 -24.65
C PRO A 163 -3.93 3.88 -24.39
N ASN A 164 -5.00 3.12 -24.31
CA ASN A 164 -4.99 1.66 -24.08
C ASN A 164 -4.33 1.19 -22.77
N ALA A 165 -3.91 2.10 -21.90
CA ALA A 165 -3.37 1.74 -20.61
C ALA A 165 -4.47 1.28 -19.63
N ARG A 166 -4.10 0.37 -18.74
CA ARG A 166 -4.93 -0.04 -17.59
C ARG A 166 -5.29 1.19 -16.76
N LYS A 167 -6.54 1.28 -16.29
CA LYS A 167 -6.97 2.38 -15.42
C LYS A 167 -6.68 2.08 -13.95
N PHE A 168 -6.37 3.12 -13.21
CA PHE A 168 -6.24 3.01 -11.75
C PHE A 168 -7.59 2.71 -11.09
N VAL A 169 -7.59 1.83 -10.10
CA VAL A 169 -8.78 1.51 -9.30
C VAL A 169 -8.65 2.00 -7.85
N SER A 170 -7.46 2.39 -7.43
CA SER A 170 -7.22 2.84 -6.04
C SER A 170 -6.23 3.99 -5.95
N SER A 171 -6.51 4.88 -5.00
CA SER A 171 -5.65 5.94 -4.50
C SER A 171 -5.32 5.67 -3.02
N GLN A 172 -4.06 5.82 -2.62
CA GLN A 172 -3.64 5.62 -1.23
C GLN A 172 -3.05 6.91 -0.63
N PRO A 173 -3.89 7.89 -0.24
CA PRO A 173 -3.45 9.13 0.39
C PRO A 173 -3.33 9.01 1.91
N GLN A 174 -2.54 9.91 2.53
CA GLN A 174 -2.70 10.21 3.94
C GLN A 174 -4.07 10.86 4.17
N TYR A 175 -4.87 10.28 5.07
CA TYR A 175 -6.16 10.87 5.40
C TYR A 175 -6.63 10.48 6.80
N ASN A 176 -7.00 11.47 7.60
CA ASN A 176 -7.53 11.32 8.95
C ASN A 176 -8.19 12.62 9.41
N MET A 177 -8.76 12.65 10.62
CA MET A 177 -9.49 13.81 11.16
C MET A 177 -8.66 15.11 11.27
N ILE A 178 -7.33 15.02 11.34
CA ILE A 178 -6.42 16.18 11.47
C ILE A 178 -5.59 16.41 10.21
N TRP A 179 -5.66 15.54 9.21
CA TRP A 179 -5.06 15.71 7.88
C TRP A 179 -6.12 15.47 6.80
N ARG A 180 -6.73 16.56 6.33
CA ARG A 180 -7.91 16.52 5.44
C ARG A 180 -7.64 17.09 4.04
N ALA A 181 -6.38 17.35 3.70
CA ALA A 181 -5.99 17.91 2.41
C ALA A 181 -6.61 17.17 1.19
N PRO A 182 -6.75 15.83 1.17
CA PRO A 182 -7.33 15.12 0.03
C PRO A 182 -8.80 15.45 -0.26
N GLU A 183 -9.55 16.04 0.70
CA GLU A 183 -10.97 16.37 0.50
C GLU A 183 -11.21 17.49 -0.53
N ALA A 184 -10.23 18.36 -0.72
CA ALA A 184 -10.40 19.52 -1.57
C ALA A 184 -10.53 19.15 -3.05
N GLU A 185 -9.69 18.25 -3.53
CA GLU A 185 -9.59 17.92 -4.96
C GLU A 185 -9.47 16.41 -5.21
N LEU A 186 -8.56 15.71 -4.51
CA LEU A 186 -8.23 14.32 -4.79
C LEU A 186 -9.41 13.37 -4.63
N ILE A 187 -10.13 13.43 -3.51
CA ILE A 187 -11.25 12.53 -3.23
C ILE A 187 -12.38 12.75 -4.24
N PRO A 188 -12.86 13.99 -4.48
CA PRO A 188 -13.88 14.26 -5.49
C PRO A 188 -13.47 13.81 -6.91
N PHE A 189 -12.22 14.05 -7.29
CA PHE A 189 -11.70 13.60 -8.59
C PHE A 189 -11.72 12.07 -8.71
N CYS A 190 -11.18 11.38 -7.71
CA CYS A 190 -11.15 9.91 -7.70
C CYS A 190 -12.56 9.31 -7.74
N GLU A 191 -13.52 9.88 -7.00
CA GLU A 191 -14.91 9.43 -6.98
C GLU A 191 -15.55 9.51 -8.37
N GLN A 192 -15.30 10.58 -9.13
CA GLN A 192 -15.78 10.76 -10.49
C GLN A 192 -15.18 9.76 -11.49
N HIS A 193 -14.01 9.20 -11.18
CA HIS A 193 -13.28 8.29 -12.06
C HIS A 193 -13.29 6.82 -11.57
N GLY A 194 -14.16 6.47 -10.63
CA GLY A 194 -14.28 5.11 -10.14
C GLY A 194 -13.03 4.60 -9.39
N ILE A 195 -12.30 5.50 -8.71
CA ILE A 195 -11.07 5.21 -7.96
C ILE A 195 -11.36 5.25 -6.47
N SER A 196 -11.24 4.13 -5.77
CA SER A 196 -11.45 4.04 -4.32
C SER A 196 -10.28 4.59 -3.52
N GLN A 197 -10.57 5.08 -2.30
CA GLN A 197 -9.53 5.50 -1.36
C GLN A 197 -9.12 4.37 -0.43
N ILE A 198 -7.82 4.07 -0.37
CA ILE A 198 -7.19 3.17 0.61
C ILE A 198 -6.30 4.05 1.48
N VAL A 199 -6.84 4.57 2.57
CA VAL A 199 -6.15 5.60 3.35
C VAL A 199 -5.07 5.02 4.25
N TRP A 200 -3.93 5.70 4.36
CA TRP A 200 -2.93 5.39 5.36
C TRP A 200 -2.97 6.38 6.52
N SER A 201 -2.53 5.94 7.69
CA SER A 201 -2.58 6.70 8.96
C SER A 201 -3.97 7.22 9.37
N PRO A 202 -5.03 6.41 9.31
CA PRO A 202 -6.38 6.87 9.70
C PRO A 202 -6.46 7.31 11.17
N LEU A 203 -5.55 6.83 12.02
CA LEU A 203 -5.45 7.22 13.44
C LEU A 203 -4.27 8.16 13.72
N ALA A 204 -3.72 8.84 12.70
CA ALA A 204 -2.65 9.82 12.82
C ALA A 204 -1.47 9.29 13.67
N GLN A 205 -0.93 8.13 13.32
CA GLN A 205 0.17 7.45 14.01
C GLN A 205 -0.13 7.16 15.50
N GLY A 206 -1.39 7.10 15.88
CA GLY A 206 -1.84 6.85 17.24
C GLY A 206 -2.28 8.12 17.99
N VAL A 207 -2.10 9.32 17.45
CA VAL A 207 -2.54 10.58 18.08
C VAL A 207 -4.05 10.57 18.33
N LEU A 208 -4.83 10.11 17.35
CA LEU A 208 -6.30 10.07 17.46
C LEU A 208 -6.84 8.95 18.36
N THR A 209 -5.99 8.11 18.94
CA THR A 209 -6.40 7.12 19.92
C THR A 209 -6.51 7.67 21.36
N GLY A 210 -6.03 8.89 21.59
CA GLY A 210 -6.00 9.50 22.91
C GLY A 210 -4.87 9.01 23.83
N LYS A 211 -3.98 8.14 23.35
CA LYS A 211 -2.86 7.61 24.16
C LYS A 211 -1.78 8.64 24.51
N TYR A 212 -1.65 9.70 23.72
CA TYR A 212 -0.68 10.77 23.95
C TYR A 212 -1.34 11.94 24.67
N ALA A 213 -0.88 12.24 25.89
CA ALA A 213 -1.39 13.34 26.69
C ALA A 213 -0.46 14.57 26.58
N PRO A 214 -1.01 15.79 26.39
CA PRO A 214 -0.20 17.01 26.32
C PRO A 214 0.69 17.17 27.56
N GLY A 215 1.98 17.49 27.34
CA GLY A 215 2.94 17.74 28.40
C GLY A 215 3.40 16.49 29.19
N LYS A 216 3.01 15.28 28.77
CA LYS A 216 3.48 14.03 29.36
C LYS A 216 4.38 13.28 28.36
N PRO A 217 5.36 12.48 28.87
CA PRO A 217 6.11 11.59 28.00
C PRO A 217 5.17 10.59 27.33
N PRO A 218 5.48 10.14 26.09
CA PRO A 218 4.69 9.13 25.42
C PRO A 218 4.76 7.79 26.17
N PRO A 219 3.72 6.94 26.10
CA PRO A 219 3.77 5.58 26.63
C PRO A 219 4.97 4.80 26.07
N GLU A 220 5.65 4.00 26.91
CA GLU A 220 6.89 3.30 26.55
C GLU A 220 6.72 2.32 25.37
N ASP A 221 5.54 1.72 25.24
CA ASP A 221 5.16 0.79 24.16
C ASP A 221 4.58 1.50 22.93
N SER A 222 4.71 2.83 22.83
CA SER A 222 4.15 3.61 21.73
C SER A 222 5.18 3.92 20.66
N ARG A 223 4.68 4.23 19.44
CA ARG A 223 5.52 4.66 18.31
C ARG A 223 6.34 5.92 18.64
N ALA A 224 5.78 6.86 19.38
CA ALA A 224 6.47 8.09 19.76
C ALA A 224 7.63 7.86 20.73
N ALA A 225 7.61 6.78 21.50
CA ALA A 225 8.71 6.40 22.40
C ALA A 225 9.79 5.53 21.71
N SER A 226 9.48 4.96 20.52
CA SER A 226 10.43 4.12 19.78
C SER A 226 11.51 4.96 19.11
N ALA A 227 12.78 4.67 19.39
CA ALA A 227 13.91 5.33 18.72
C ALA A 227 13.94 5.09 17.20
N GLU A 228 13.37 3.98 16.74
CA GLU A 228 13.36 3.56 15.34
C GLU A 228 12.15 4.12 14.55
N MET A 229 11.04 4.42 15.25
CA MET A 229 9.76 4.76 14.60
C MET A 229 9.25 6.17 14.91
N ASN A 230 9.86 6.90 15.88
CA ASN A 230 9.38 8.21 16.33
C ASN A 230 9.39 9.27 15.21
N TRP A 231 10.29 9.16 14.24
CA TRP A 231 10.33 10.04 13.07
C TRP A 231 8.99 10.10 12.32
N ALA A 232 8.19 9.04 12.39
CA ALA A 232 6.86 9.00 11.78
C ALA A 232 5.85 9.93 12.49
N MET A 233 6.22 10.44 13.69
CA MET A 233 5.41 11.39 14.47
C MET A 233 5.65 12.86 14.12
N ASP A 234 6.71 13.18 13.36
CA ASP A 234 7.12 14.56 13.06
C ASP A 234 6.05 15.40 12.34
N ARG A 235 5.00 14.76 11.86
CA ARG A 235 3.85 15.41 11.16
C ARG A 235 2.71 15.80 12.09
N TYR A 236 2.78 15.45 13.37
CA TYR A 236 1.72 15.62 14.36
C TYR A 236 2.29 16.29 15.65
#